data_95c8463607ab973bac0f9f6c9e287993
#
_entry.id   95c8463607ab973bac0f9f6c9e287993
#
_cell.length_a   1.000
_cell.length_b   1.000
_cell.length_c   1.000
_cell.angle_alpha   90.00
_cell.angle_beta   90.00
_cell.angle_gamma   90.00
#
_symmetry.space_group_name_H-M   'P 1'
#
loop_
_entity.id
_entity.type
_entity.pdbx_description
1 polymer ?
#
loop_
_entity_poly.entity_id
_entity_poly.type
_entity_poly.pdbx_seq_one_letter_code
_entity_poly.pdbx_strand_id
1 'polypeptide(L)'
;EYLYHWPNGREALIFSREGNGYQFRENIQEQLTLSGRTAENRLYLSSSNEWNCPQTEKAYLWFFEKLTGFMGTEMRLDATLSAIRQGGSEKSRILHEMLYADLGIKDIRITGSKEEPIISALHTLDAEDGTSKGFWLPLGQESVGTQRFFSRIGMWLAALESGSVLVVDEIESSMHPLLTRHLIEMVQDAAINTNHAQLIFTTHDTGLLDLTLLRRDQI
;
A
#
# COMPACT_ATOMS: atom_id res chain seq x y z
N GLU A 1 24.54 -4.67 3.07
CA GLU A 1 23.58 -4.08 4.02
C GLU A 1 24.33 -3.18 4.98
N TYR A 2 23.77 -1.99 5.24
CA TYR A 2 24.28 -1.04 6.21
C TYR A 2 23.12 -0.57 7.08
N LEU A 3 23.24 -0.64 8.41
CA LEU A 3 22.28 -0.12 9.36
C LEU A 3 22.96 0.85 10.31
N TYR A 4 22.45 2.06 10.34
CA TYR A 4 22.92 3.14 11.20
C TYR A 4 21.80 3.65 12.08
N HIS A 5 22.13 4.19 13.25
CA HIS A 5 21.23 4.99 14.06
C HIS A 5 21.84 6.37 14.36
N TRP A 6 21.03 7.32 14.77
CA TRP A 6 21.44 8.71 14.96
C TRP A 6 21.24 9.15 16.42
N PRO A 7 21.97 8.58 17.38
CA PRO A 7 21.87 9.01 18.76
C PRO A 7 22.44 10.44 18.87
N ASN A 8 21.63 11.36 19.41
CA ASN A 8 22.03 12.75 19.61
C ASN A 8 22.55 13.46 18.35
N GLY A 9 22.00 13.14 17.17
CA GLY A 9 22.37 13.73 15.89
C GLY A 9 23.72 13.27 15.32
N ARG A 10 24.31 12.22 15.87
CA ARG A 10 25.55 11.60 15.34
C ARG A 10 25.24 10.24 14.74
N GLU A 11 25.83 9.99 13.57
CA GLU A 11 25.75 8.71 12.93
C GLU A 11 26.52 7.63 13.71
N ALA A 12 25.90 6.50 13.98
CA ALA A 12 26.53 5.37 14.63
C ALA A 12 26.15 4.08 13.90
N LEU A 13 27.16 3.33 13.44
CA LEU A 13 26.96 2.05 12.78
C LEU A 13 26.36 1.05 13.77
N ILE A 14 25.31 0.35 13.37
CA ILE A 14 24.79 -0.82 14.08
C ILE A 14 25.46 -2.07 13.51
N PHE A 15 25.33 -2.28 12.19
CA PHE A 15 26.10 -3.28 11.46
C PHE A 15 26.33 -2.86 10.01
N SER A 16 27.39 -3.44 9.42
CA SER A 16 27.56 -3.47 7.96
C SER A 16 27.81 -4.90 7.49
N ARG A 17 27.37 -5.19 6.26
CA ARG A 17 27.59 -6.45 5.57
C ARG A 17 28.00 -6.19 4.12
N GLU A 18 29.13 -6.72 3.73
CA GLU A 18 29.62 -6.77 2.34
C GLU A 18 29.93 -8.22 1.97
N GLY A 19 29.11 -8.80 1.09
CA GLY A 19 29.18 -10.23 0.79
C GLY A 19 29.00 -11.05 2.07
N ASN A 20 30.04 -11.82 2.45
CA ASN A 20 30.08 -12.64 3.65
C ASN A 20 30.80 -11.95 4.83
N GLY A 21 31.32 -10.75 4.63
CA GLY A 21 32.01 -9.98 5.67
C GLY A 21 31.03 -9.13 6.47
N TYR A 22 31.14 -9.19 7.80
CA TYR A 22 30.31 -8.44 8.73
C TYR A 22 31.15 -7.57 9.65
N GLN A 23 30.63 -6.38 9.98
CA GLN A 23 31.17 -5.53 11.03
C GLN A 23 30.03 -5.17 11.97
N PHE A 24 30.25 -5.33 13.27
CA PHE A 24 29.31 -5.02 14.33
C PHE A 24 29.96 -4.09 15.34
N ARG A 25 29.17 -3.20 15.97
CA ARG A 25 29.67 -2.28 16.98
C ARG A 25 29.27 -2.70 18.40
N GLU A 26 28.10 -3.28 18.55
CA GLU A 26 27.56 -3.70 19.86
C GLU A 26 27.21 -5.18 19.84
N ASN A 27 27.26 -5.84 20.99
CA ASN A 27 26.93 -7.26 21.14
C ASN A 27 27.61 -8.16 20.08
N ILE A 28 28.91 -7.89 19.82
CA ILE A 28 29.66 -8.45 18.69
C ILE A 28 29.60 -9.97 18.66
N GLN A 29 29.75 -10.63 19.82
CA GLN A 29 29.78 -12.09 19.92
C GLN A 29 28.45 -12.73 19.53
N GLU A 30 27.35 -12.14 19.98
CA GLU A 30 25.99 -12.59 19.65
C GLU A 30 25.70 -12.37 18.17
N GLN A 31 25.97 -11.17 17.66
CA GLN A 31 25.74 -10.83 16.26
C GLN A 31 26.63 -11.66 15.30
N LEU A 32 27.86 -11.99 15.67
CA LEU A 32 28.70 -12.93 14.90
C LEU A 32 28.09 -14.33 14.84
N THR A 33 27.49 -14.80 15.93
CA THR A 33 26.80 -16.09 15.94
C THR A 33 25.58 -16.07 15.00
N LEU A 34 24.81 -14.99 15.00
CA LEU A 34 23.64 -14.80 14.12
C LEU A 34 24.05 -14.65 12.65
N SER A 35 25.16 -13.94 12.38
CA SER A 35 25.66 -13.78 11.01
C SER A 35 26.06 -15.13 10.40
N GLY A 36 26.64 -16.03 11.18
CA GLY A 36 26.98 -17.39 10.74
C GLY A 36 25.76 -18.27 10.43
N ARG A 37 24.56 -17.87 10.89
CA ARG A 37 23.29 -18.55 10.58
C ARG A 37 22.51 -17.87 9.43
N THR A 38 22.99 -16.73 8.96
CA THR A 38 22.35 -15.97 7.86
C THR A 38 22.84 -16.52 6.52
N ALA A 39 21.92 -17.06 5.74
CA ALA A 39 22.21 -17.51 4.38
C ALA A 39 22.62 -16.33 3.47
N GLU A 40 23.45 -16.60 2.46
CA GLU A 40 23.97 -15.56 1.56
C GLU A 40 22.88 -14.77 0.83
N ASN A 41 21.77 -15.44 0.50
CA ASN A 41 20.61 -14.85 -0.18
C ASN A 41 19.56 -14.26 0.77
N ARG A 42 19.83 -14.15 2.07
CA ARG A 42 18.96 -13.52 3.05
C ARG A 42 19.57 -12.25 3.61
N LEU A 43 18.71 -11.28 3.91
CA LEU A 43 19.11 -10.07 4.63
C LEU A 43 19.44 -10.40 6.09
N TYR A 44 20.55 -9.87 6.60
CA TYR A 44 20.89 -9.99 8.02
C TYR A 44 19.84 -9.36 8.92
N LEU A 45 19.27 -8.22 8.50
CA LEU A 45 18.16 -7.56 9.21
C LEU A 45 16.98 -8.52 9.47
N SER A 46 16.58 -9.31 8.47
CA SER A 46 15.49 -10.27 8.62
C SER A 46 15.90 -11.48 9.45
N SER A 47 17.07 -12.05 9.17
CA SER A 47 17.54 -13.26 9.87
C SER A 47 17.80 -13.00 11.35
N SER A 48 18.40 -11.85 11.70
CA SER A 48 18.66 -11.49 13.09
C SER A 48 17.38 -11.27 13.90
N ASN A 49 16.32 -10.76 13.24
CA ASN A 49 15.02 -10.59 13.89
C ASN A 49 14.33 -11.93 14.20
N GLU A 50 14.51 -12.97 13.38
CA GLU A 50 14.02 -14.33 13.69
C GLU A 50 14.58 -14.85 15.04
N TRP A 51 15.71 -14.31 15.48
CA TRP A 51 16.39 -14.64 16.75
C TRP A 51 16.28 -13.54 17.81
N ASN A 52 15.34 -12.60 17.62
CA ASN A 52 15.05 -11.50 18.56
C ASN A 52 16.29 -10.62 18.88
N CYS A 53 17.09 -10.27 17.85
CA CYS A 53 18.26 -9.40 18.01
C CYS A 53 17.81 -7.95 18.32
N PRO A 54 18.06 -7.40 19.52
CA PRO A 54 17.54 -6.09 19.91
C PRO A 54 18.09 -4.93 19.06
N GLN A 55 19.31 -5.09 18.49
CA GLN A 55 19.97 -4.05 17.69
C GLN A 55 19.26 -3.82 16.35
N THR A 56 18.61 -4.82 15.80
CA THR A 56 17.95 -4.79 14.47
C THR A 56 16.43 -4.71 14.55
N GLU A 57 15.84 -5.04 15.69
CA GLU A 57 14.39 -5.15 15.90
C GLU A 57 13.62 -3.92 15.44
N LYS A 58 14.01 -2.72 15.90
CA LYS A 58 13.28 -1.48 15.56
C LYS A 58 13.28 -1.18 14.06
N ALA A 59 14.41 -1.41 13.39
CA ALA A 59 14.51 -1.22 11.95
C ALA A 59 13.67 -2.27 11.21
N TYR A 60 13.74 -3.53 11.62
CA TYR A 60 12.92 -4.59 11.05
C TYR A 60 11.43 -4.30 11.18
N LEU A 61 10.96 -3.93 12.39
CA LEU A 61 9.55 -3.61 12.64
C LEU A 61 9.10 -2.42 11.80
N TRP A 62 9.95 -1.41 11.62
CA TRP A 62 9.60 -0.28 10.74
C TRP A 62 9.34 -0.74 9.30
N PHE A 63 10.23 -1.56 8.71
CA PHE A 63 10.01 -2.11 7.37
C PHE A 63 8.77 -3.00 7.32
N PHE A 64 8.58 -3.83 8.34
CA PHE A 64 7.45 -4.76 8.40
C PHE A 64 6.10 -4.04 8.51
N GLU A 65 6.01 -2.98 9.31
CA GLU A 65 4.77 -2.26 9.59
C GLU A 65 4.50 -1.11 8.61
N LYS A 66 5.57 -0.46 8.12
CA LYS A 66 5.46 0.79 7.38
C LYS A 66 5.75 0.67 5.88
N LEU A 67 6.36 -0.41 5.43
CA LEU A 67 6.68 -0.59 4.03
C LEU A 67 5.78 -1.65 3.40
N THR A 68 4.93 -1.25 2.47
CA THR A 68 4.07 -2.15 1.68
C THR A 68 4.44 -2.05 0.21
N GLY A 69 4.85 -3.16 -0.39
CA GLY A 69 5.16 -3.23 -1.82
C GLY A 69 4.25 -4.21 -2.54
N PHE A 70 3.88 -3.90 -3.79
CA PHE A 70 3.14 -4.81 -4.67
C PHE A 70 3.32 -4.44 -6.14
N MET A 71 3.07 -5.40 -7.03
CA MET A 71 2.99 -5.15 -8.47
C MET A 71 1.62 -4.60 -8.84
N GLY A 72 1.58 -3.65 -9.76
CA GLY A 72 0.33 -3.05 -10.23
C GLY A 72 -0.66 -4.05 -10.85
N THR A 73 -0.20 -5.22 -11.26
CA THR A 73 -1.04 -6.32 -11.75
C THR A 73 -1.71 -7.13 -10.65
N GLU A 74 -1.27 -7.03 -9.39
CA GLU A 74 -1.84 -7.78 -8.27
C GLU A 74 -3.22 -7.27 -7.87
N MET A 75 -4.11 -8.21 -7.49
CA MET A 75 -5.43 -7.93 -6.90
C MET A 75 -5.35 -8.19 -5.40
N ARG A 76 -5.18 -7.13 -4.60
CA ARG A 76 -5.09 -7.21 -3.13
C ARG A 76 -6.34 -6.65 -2.49
N LEU A 77 -7.26 -7.52 -2.14
CA LEU A 77 -8.58 -7.16 -1.61
C LEU A 77 -8.64 -7.06 -0.08
N ASP A 78 -7.63 -7.58 0.63
CA ASP A 78 -7.71 -7.79 2.09
C ASP A 78 -8.04 -6.50 2.86
N ALA A 79 -7.33 -5.41 2.57
CA ALA A 79 -7.54 -4.12 3.22
C ALA A 79 -8.93 -3.55 2.90
N THR A 80 -9.33 -3.58 1.63
CA THR A 80 -10.65 -3.08 1.19
C THR A 80 -11.79 -3.88 1.81
N LEU A 81 -11.69 -5.21 1.80
CA LEU A 81 -12.70 -6.09 2.40
C LEU A 81 -12.77 -5.93 3.92
N SER A 82 -11.63 -5.75 4.58
CA SER A 82 -11.57 -5.49 6.01
C SER A 82 -12.31 -4.19 6.35
N ALA A 83 -12.00 -3.09 5.67
CA ALA A 83 -12.63 -1.81 5.88
C ALA A 83 -14.15 -1.84 5.62
N ILE A 84 -14.59 -2.51 4.55
CA ILE A 84 -16.03 -2.65 4.26
C ILE A 84 -16.74 -3.50 5.33
N ARG A 85 -16.10 -4.56 5.85
CA ARG A 85 -16.67 -5.40 6.90
C ARG A 85 -16.76 -4.68 8.25
N GLN A 86 -15.81 -3.81 8.56
CA GLN A 86 -15.87 -2.94 9.74
C GLN A 86 -17.08 -2.00 9.67
N GLY A 87 -17.46 -1.57 8.47
CA GLY A 87 -18.58 -0.66 8.27
C GLY A 87 -18.25 0.77 8.71
N GLY A 88 -19.28 1.56 9.03
CA GLY A 88 -19.12 2.92 9.57
C GLY A 88 -18.31 3.83 8.64
N SER A 89 -17.37 4.59 9.25
CA SER A 89 -16.49 5.55 8.55
C SER A 89 -15.63 4.91 7.48
N GLU A 90 -15.08 3.72 7.75
CA GLU A 90 -14.17 3.03 6.85
C GLU A 90 -14.86 2.66 5.52
N LYS A 91 -16.05 2.02 5.62
CA LYS A 91 -16.86 1.74 4.45
C LYS A 91 -17.24 3.02 3.71
N SER A 92 -17.64 4.08 4.44
CA SER A 92 -18.04 5.34 3.84
C SER A 92 -16.91 6.01 3.07
N ARG A 93 -15.68 5.95 3.54
CA ARG A 93 -14.49 6.46 2.82
C ARG A 93 -14.28 5.71 1.51
N ILE A 94 -14.33 4.37 1.53
CA ILE A 94 -14.21 3.58 0.30
C ILE A 94 -15.30 3.95 -0.71
N LEU A 95 -16.57 4.04 -0.26
CA LEU A 95 -17.67 4.42 -1.13
C LEU A 95 -17.52 5.82 -1.70
N HIS A 96 -17.01 6.77 -0.92
CA HIS A 96 -16.71 8.12 -1.39
C HIS A 96 -15.71 8.10 -2.56
N GLU A 97 -14.62 7.37 -2.42
CA GLU A 97 -13.60 7.25 -3.48
C GLU A 97 -14.15 6.54 -4.72
N MET A 98 -14.98 5.50 -4.54
CA MET A 98 -15.63 4.81 -5.66
C MET A 98 -16.61 5.72 -6.41
N LEU A 99 -17.30 6.60 -5.70
CA LEU A 99 -18.19 7.62 -6.31
C LEU A 99 -17.40 8.71 -7.02
N TYR A 100 -16.31 9.21 -6.39
CA TYR A 100 -15.43 10.22 -6.98
C TYR A 100 -14.82 9.73 -8.29
N ALA A 101 -14.45 8.48 -8.35
CA ALA A 101 -13.91 7.83 -9.55
C ALA A 101 -14.97 7.65 -10.67
N ASP A 102 -16.19 8.17 -10.48
CA ASP A 102 -17.34 8.08 -11.41
C ASP A 102 -17.63 6.65 -11.88
N LEU A 103 -17.48 5.69 -10.98
CA LEU A 103 -17.73 4.27 -11.26
C LEU A 103 -19.23 3.89 -11.14
N GLY A 104 -20.09 4.86 -10.86
CA GLY A 104 -21.55 4.66 -10.75
C GLY A 104 -22.00 3.78 -9.57
N ILE A 105 -21.07 3.42 -8.69
CA ILE A 105 -21.32 2.51 -7.57
C ILE A 105 -21.91 3.29 -6.39
N LYS A 106 -23.10 2.92 -5.94
CA LYS A 106 -23.83 3.59 -4.85
C LYS A 106 -23.61 2.91 -3.49
N ASP A 107 -23.39 1.61 -3.47
CA ASP A 107 -23.07 0.84 -2.27
C ASP A 107 -22.32 -0.44 -2.64
N ILE A 108 -21.69 -1.06 -1.65
CA ILE A 108 -20.98 -2.33 -1.79
C ILE A 108 -21.44 -3.26 -0.67
N ARG A 109 -21.74 -4.49 -1.00
CA ARG A 109 -22.02 -5.56 -0.04
C ARG A 109 -21.10 -6.73 -0.23
N ILE A 110 -20.78 -7.39 0.87
CA ILE A 110 -20.01 -8.62 0.91
C ILE A 110 -20.93 -9.70 1.50
N THR A 111 -21.09 -10.80 0.79
CA THR A 111 -21.83 -11.99 1.21
C THR A 111 -20.90 -13.20 1.08
N GLY A 112 -21.36 -14.41 1.47
CA GLY A 112 -20.53 -15.61 1.46
C GLY A 112 -19.66 -15.74 2.71
N SER A 113 -18.70 -16.66 2.67
CA SER A 113 -17.78 -16.92 3.78
C SER A 113 -16.60 -15.93 3.78
N LYS A 114 -15.74 -16.03 4.79
CA LYS A 114 -14.53 -15.22 4.85
C LYS A 114 -13.52 -15.66 3.77
N GLU A 115 -13.49 -16.94 3.50
CA GLU A 115 -12.61 -17.60 2.53
C GLU A 115 -13.08 -17.40 1.08
N GLU A 116 -14.41 -17.35 0.88
CA GLU A 116 -15.05 -17.16 -0.43
C GLU A 116 -16.05 -16.00 -0.39
N PRO A 117 -15.57 -14.76 -0.34
CA PRO A 117 -16.43 -13.59 -0.30
C PRO A 117 -17.04 -13.31 -1.68
N ILE A 118 -18.34 -13.11 -1.72
CA ILE A 118 -19.06 -12.62 -2.90
C ILE A 118 -19.24 -11.11 -2.73
N ILE A 119 -18.56 -10.33 -3.57
CA ILE A 119 -18.59 -8.88 -3.55
C ILE A 119 -19.55 -8.42 -4.64
N SER A 120 -20.49 -7.53 -4.30
CA SER A 120 -21.41 -6.95 -5.27
C SER A 120 -21.50 -5.43 -5.08
N ALA A 121 -21.53 -4.71 -6.18
CA ALA A 121 -21.72 -3.27 -6.26
C ALA A 121 -23.18 -2.93 -6.59
N LEU A 122 -23.75 -1.92 -5.94
CA LEU A 122 -25.08 -1.40 -6.21
C LEU A 122 -24.98 -0.29 -7.26
N HIS A 123 -25.68 -0.48 -8.35
CA HIS A 123 -25.90 0.55 -9.38
C HIS A 123 -27.35 0.98 -9.41
N THR A 124 -27.60 2.15 -10.00
CA THR A 124 -28.95 2.66 -10.24
C THR A 124 -29.14 2.91 -11.74
N LEU A 125 -30.28 2.51 -12.24
CA LEU A 125 -30.77 2.88 -13.56
C LEU A 125 -31.91 3.88 -13.37
N ASP A 126 -31.77 5.05 -13.94
CA ASP A 126 -32.82 6.03 -13.99
C ASP A 126 -33.73 5.73 -15.19
N ALA A 127 -35.01 5.52 -14.93
CA ALA A 127 -36.00 5.30 -15.99
C ALA A 127 -36.52 6.65 -16.49
N GLU A 128 -37.05 6.67 -17.72
CA GLU A 128 -37.63 7.88 -18.35
C GLU A 128 -38.79 8.50 -17.55
N ASP A 129 -39.44 7.71 -16.70
CA ASP A 129 -40.55 8.14 -15.82
C ASP A 129 -40.06 8.80 -14.51
N GLY A 130 -38.74 9.00 -14.35
CA GLY A 130 -38.11 9.56 -13.15
C GLY A 130 -37.99 8.59 -11.98
N THR A 131 -38.27 7.29 -12.18
CA THR A 131 -38.01 6.27 -11.16
C THR A 131 -36.60 5.74 -11.29
N SER A 132 -35.91 5.52 -10.15
CA SER A 132 -34.61 4.89 -10.12
C SER A 132 -34.74 3.47 -9.58
N LYS A 133 -34.22 2.48 -10.30
CA LYS A 133 -34.12 1.07 -9.84
C LYS A 133 -32.69 0.70 -9.55
N GLY A 134 -32.46 0.27 -8.29
CA GLY A 134 -31.18 -0.31 -7.90
C GLY A 134 -31.05 -1.76 -8.32
N PHE A 135 -29.85 -2.16 -8.79
CA PHE A 135 -29.48 -3.54 -9.03
C PHE A 135 -28.09 -3.83 -8.54
N TRP A 136 -27.86 -5.07 -8.11
CA TRP A 136 -26.56 -5.52 -7.61
C TRP A 136 -25.81 -6.26 -8.71
N LEU A 137 -24.61 -5.76 -9.04
CA LEU A 137 -23.70 -6.37 -10.00
C LEU A 137 -22.53 -7.02 -9.25
N PRO A 138 -22.21 -8.29 -9.49
CA PRO A 138 -20.99 -8.90 -8.96
C PRO A 138 -19.75 -8.12 -9.39
N LEU A 139 -18.79 -7.90 -8.48
CA LEU A 139 -17.56 -7.14 -8.77
C LEU A 139 -16.81 -7.70 -9.98
N GLY A 140 -16.80 -9.01 -10.17
CA GLY A 140 -16.18 -9.65 -11.34
C GLY A 140 -16.83 -9.34 -12.70
N GLN A 141 -18.00 -8.68 -12.71
CA GLN A 141 -18.68 -8.19 -13.92
C GLN A 141 -18.45 -6.69 -14.17
N GLU A 142 -17.79 -6.00 -13.22
CA GLU A 142 -17.34 -4.63 -13.42
C GLU A 142 -16.19 -4.56 -14.42
N SER A 143 -15.89 -3.34 -14.91
CA SER A 143 -14.70 -3.13 -15.73
C SER A 143 -13.43 -3.54 -14.99
N VAL A 144 -12.40 -3.96 -15.72
CA VAL A 144 -11.10 -4.31 -15.12
C VAL A 144 -10.53 -3.12 -14.33
N GLY A 145 -10.71 -1.88 -14.83
CA GLY A 145 -10.28 -0.67 -14.14
C GLY A 145 -10.99 -0.47 -12.81
N THR A 146 -12.31 -0.68 -12.76
CA THR A 146 -13.12 -0.63 -11.53
C THR A 146 -12.65 -1.66 -10.52
N GLN A 147 -12.45 -2.90 -10.96
CA GLN A 147 -11.96 -3.98 -10.10
C GLN A 147 -10.57 -3.66 -9.53
N ARG A 148 -9.67 -3.10 -10.35
CA ARG A 148 -8.32 -2.68 -9.93
C ARG A 148 -8.38 -1.54 -8.92
N PHE A 149 -9.13 -0.50 -9.20
CA PHE A 149 -9.30 0.61 -8.27
C PHE A 149 -9.86 0.13 -6.92
N PHE A 150 -10.93 -0.67 -6.96
CA PHE A 150 -11.51 -1.27 -5.76
C PHE A 150 -10.49 -2.10 -4.96
N SER A 151 -9.66 -2.88 -5.64
CA SER A 151 -8.64 -3.70 -4.95
C SER A 151 -7.57 -2.88 -4.25
N ARG A 152 -7.30 -1.66 -4.72
CA ARG A 152 -6.22 -0.80 -4.22
C ARG A 152 -6.67 0.20 -3.16
N ILE A 153 -7.90 0.72 -3.28
CA ILE A 153 -8.34 1.87 -2.49
C ILE A 153 -8.27 1.63 -0.98
N GLY A 154 -8.61 0.44 -0.50
CA GLY A 154 -8.51 0.11 0.92
C GLY A 154 -7.07 0.18 1.45
N MET A 155 -6.10 -0.29 0.68
CA MET A 155 -4.69 -0.22 1.04
C MET A 155 -4.17 1.23 0.97
N TRP A 156 -4.61 2.02 -0.02
CA TRP A 156 -4.30 3.44 -0.12
C TRP A 156 -4.76 4.22 1.11
N LEU A 157 -6.03 4.03 1.49
CA LEU A 157 -6.61 4.68 2.67
C LEU A 157 -5.90 4.24 3.96
N ALA A 158 -5.58 2.96 4.11
CA ALA A 158 -4.83 2.44 5.25
C ALA A 158 -3.42 3.04 5.33
N ALA A 159 -2.73 3.20 4.18
CA ALA A 159 -1.42 3.82 4.14
C ALA A 159 -1.47 5.30 4.52
N LEU A 160 -2.45 6.05 4.00
CA LEU A 160 -2.68 7.45 4.36
C LEU A 160 -2.96 7.62 5.86
N GLU A 161 -3.72 6.70 6.45
CA GLU A 161 -4.04 6.71 7.87
C GLU A 161 -2.85 6.36 8.76
N SER A 162 -2.04 5.38 8.38
CA SER A 162 -0.88 4.92 9.15
C SER A 162 0.40 5.71 8.89
N GLY A 163 0.44 6.58 7.87
CA GLY A 163 1.67 7.24 7.42
C GLY A 163 2.70 6.25 6.87
N SER A 164 2.26 5.23 6.12
CA SER A 164 3.11 4.19 5.58
C SER A 164 3.71 4.55 4.23
N VAL A 165 4.70 3.79 3.80
CA VAL A 165 5.32 3.89 2.47
C VAL A 165 4.73 2.81 1.56
N LEU A 166 4.10 3.23 0.47
CA LEU A 166 3.64 2.36 -0.61
C LEU A 166 4.70 2.30 -1.71
N VAL A 167 5.08 1.10 -2.11
CA VAL A 167 5.96 0.87 -3.27
C VAL A 167 5.15 0.11 -4.32
N VAL A 168 4.91 0.74 -5.47
CA VAL A 168 4.02 0.20 -6.52
C VAL A 168 4.76 0.11 -7.84
N ASP A 169 4.91 -1.09 -8.35
CA ASP A 169 5.45 -1.30 -9.69
C ASP A 169 4.31 -1.23 -10.73
N GLU A 170 4.50 -0.44 -11.80
CA GLU A 170 3.48 -0.16 -12.82
C GLU A 170 2.14 0.32 -12.24
N ILE A 171 2.15 1.48 -11.62
CA ILE A 171 0.98 2.03 -10.90
C ILE A 171 -0.27 2.14 -11.79
N GLU A 172 -0.11 2.44 -13.07
CA GLU A 172 -1.20 2.57 -14.05
C GLU A 172 -1.80 1.24 -14.48
N SER A 173 -1.15 0.11 -14.17
CA SER A 173 -1.53 -1.19 -14.72
C SER A 173 -3.04 -1.48 -14.64
N SER A 174 -3.67 -1.63 -15.82
CA SER A 174 -5.09 -1.93 -15.99
C SER A 174 -6.06 -0.91 -15.38
N MET A 175 -5.64 0.34 -15.16
CA MET A 175 -6.53 1.43 -14.71
C MET A 175 -6.63 2.53 -15.76
N HIS A 176 -7.73 3.27 -15.71
CA HIS A 176 -7.84 4.50 -16.49
C HIS A 176 -6.87 5.56 -15.96
N PRO A 177 -6.18 6.36 -16.82
CA PRO A 177 -5.21 7.36 -16.37
C PRO A 177 -5.73 8.31 -15.28
N LEU A 178 -7.01 8.71 -15.33
CA LEU A 178 -7.61 9.56 -14.31
C LEU A 178 -7.68 8.88 -12.94
N LEU A 179 -7.90 7.58 -12.86
CA LEU A 179 -7.90 6.83 -11.60
C LEU A 179 -6.49 6.74 -11.01
N THR A 180 -5.50 6.52 -11.85
CA THR A 180 -4.08 6.52 -11.44
C THR A 180 -3.69 7.89 -10.90
N ARG A 181 -4.04 8.96 -11.64
CA ARG A 181 -3.81 10.34 -11.22
C ARG A 181 -4.45 10.63 -9.87
N HIS A 182 -5.71 10.25 -9.67
CA HIS A 182 -6.42 10.44 -8.41
C HIS A 182 -5.70 9.78 -7.23
N LEU A 183 -5.23 8.53 -7.38
CA LEU A 183 -4.46 7.85 -6.34
C LEU A 183 -3.16 8.60 -5.98
N ILE A 184 -2.48 9.20 -6.94
CA ILE A 184 -1.29 10.01 -6.71
C ILE A 184 -1.67 11.31 -6.00
N GLU A 185 -2.72 12.00 -6.46
CA GLU A 185 -3.22 13.25 -5.88
C GLU A 185 -3.61 13.08 -4.41
N MET A 186 -4.23 11.95 -4.02
CA MET A 186 -4.54 11.66 -2.61
C MET A 186 -3.29 11.67 -1.71
N VAL A 187 -2.15 11.21 -2.21
CA VAL A 187 -0.88 11.23 -1.44
C VAL A 187 -0.24 12.61 -1.44
N GLN A 188 -0.43 13.40 -2.50
CA GLN A 188 0.11 14.76 -2.64
C GLN A 188 -0.70 15.80 -1.85
N ASP A 189 -1.98 15.59 -1.65
CA ASP A 189 -2.85 16.52 -0.93
C ASP A 189 -2.60 16.46 0.58
N ALA A 190 -2.04 17.54 1.13
CA ALA A 190 -1.78 17.65 2.56
C ALA A 190 -3.05 17.61 3.44
N ALA A 191 -4.23 17.91 2.88
CA ALA A 191 -5.48 17.82 3.61
C ALA A 191 -5.97 16.35 3.75
N ILE A 192 -5.58 15.49 2.80
CA ILE A 192 -5.88 14.05 2.81
C ILE A 192 -4.76 13.30 3.51
N ASN A 193 -3.51 13.56 3.14
CA ASN A 193 -2.32 12.89 3.64
C ASN A 193 -1.75 13.57 4.91
N THR A 194 -2.54 13.62 5.95
CA THR A 194 -2.18 14.27 7.23
C THR A 194 -1.08 13.53 8.01
N ASN A 195 -0.90 12.24 7.76
CA ASN A 195 0.08 11.39 8.45
C ASN A 195 1.36 11.16 7.61
N HIS A 196 1.54 11.93 6.53
CA HIS A 196 2.75 11.90 5.71
C HIS A 196 3.08 10.54 5.10
N ALA A 197 2.08 9.81 4.64
CA ALA A 197 2.28 8.62 3.82
C ALA A 197 3.11 8.95 2.58
N GLN A 198 3.92 8.00 2.13
CA GLN A 198 4.79 8.17 0.96
C GLN A 198 4.42 7.17 -0.13
N LEU A 199 4.57 7.59 -1.37
CA LEU A 199 4.36 6.74 -2.54
C LEU A 199 5.63 6.71 -3.39
N ILE A 200 6.15 5.51 -3.62
CA ILE A 200 7.24 5.23 -4.56
C ILE A 200 6.64 4.35 -5.65
N PHE A 201 6.73 4.76 -6.90
CA PHE A 201 6.14 3.98 -7.99
C PHE A 201 6.98 4.00 -9.26
N THR A 202 6.80 2.98 -10.09
CA THR A 202 7.21 2.99 -11.49
C THR A 202 5.99 3.18 -12.38
N THR A 203 6.20 3.73 -13.56
CA THR A 203 5.15 3.92 -14.55
C THR A 203 5.70 3.95 -15.98
N HIS A 204 4.92 3.48 -16.93
CA HIS A 204 5.13 3.67 -18.36
C HIS A 204 4.25 4.79 -18.94
N ASP A 205 3.34 5.36 -18.14
CA ASP A 205 2.47 6.46 -18.57
C ASP A 205 3.20 7.80 -18.48
N THR A 206 3.66 8.29 -19.61
CA THR A 206 4.32 9.61 -19.72
C THR A 206 3.38 10.78 -19.39
N GLY A 207 2.06 10.58 -19.42
CA GLY A 207 1.08 11.57 -19.01
C GLY A 207 1.14 11.92 -17.51
N LEU A 208 1.76 11.05 -16.70
CA LEU A 208 2.00 11.32 -15.28
C LEU A 208 3.22 12.24 -15.03
N LEU A 209 4.08 12.46 -16.04
CA LEU A 209 5.21 13.40 -15.99
C LEU A 209 4.74 14.85 -16.13
N ASP A 210 3.68 15.19 -15.42
CA ASP A 210 3.06 16.50 -15.40
C ASP A 210 3.52 17.26 -14.16
N LEU A 211 4.14 18.43 -14.35
CA LEU A 211 4.64 19.30 -13.27
C LEU A 211 3.52 19.89 -12.39
N THR A 212 2.27 19.77 -12.79
CA THR A 212 1.10 20.09 -11.94
C THR A 212 0.78 18.95 -10.97
N LEU A 213 1.20 17.73 -11.29
CA LEU A 213 1.01 16.54 -10.48
C LEU A 213 2.28 16.21 -9.67
N LEU A 214 3.44 16.23 -10.30
CA LEU A 214 4.71 15.83 -9.69
C LEU A 214 5.71 16.98 -9.76
N ARG A 215 6.44 17.23 -8.67
CA ARG A 215 7.56 18.17 -8.67
C ARG A 215 8.76 17.55 -9.40
N ARG A 216 9.68 18.41 -9.90
CA ARG A 216 10.90 17.96 -10.59
C ARG A 216 11.79 17.04 -9.78
N ASP A 217 11.78 17.19 -8.46
CA ASP A 217 12.55 16.37 -7.51
C ASP A 217 11.89 15.01 -7.21
N GLN A 218 10.69 14.76 -7.75
CA GLN A 218 9.94 13.50 -7.61
C GLN A 218 10.01 12.61 -8.86
N ILE A 219 10.70 13.07 -9.90
CA ILE A 219 10.80 12.38 -11.21
C ILE A 219 12.21 11.85 -11.42
#